data_7dd1a0b15764d154a24f7270894b649d
#
_entry.id   7dd1a0b15764d154a24f7270894b649d
#
_cell.length_a   1.000
_cell.length_b   1.000
_cell.length_c   1.000
_cell.angle_alpha   90.00
_cell.angle_beta   90.00
_cell.angle_gamma   90.00
#
_symmetry.space_group_name_H-M   'P 1'
#
loop_
_entity.id
_entity.type
_entity.pdbx_description
1 polymer ?
#
loop_
_entity_poly.entity_id
_entity_poly.type
_entity_poly.pdbx_seq_one_letter_code
_entity_poly.pdbx_strand_id
1 'polypeptide(L)'
;MPGPFLAEFELYVMLAVARLGDDAYGAGVRREIEAETGRPVSVGALYTTLARLEAKGLLRLRDAGPAPGQRGRPRRYCRLTPRGREAVHHSARMLARLMDGLDVRPAPVRSK
;
A
#
# COMPACT_ATOMS: atom_id res chain seq x y z
N MET A 1 -10.28 11.60 17.74
CA MET A 1 -10.41 12.05 16.37
C MET A 1 -10.24 10.89 15.42
N PRO A 2 -11.18 10.71 14.49
CA PRO A 2 -11.01 9.61 13.53
C PRO A 2 -9.76 9.84 12.69
N GLY A 3 -9.14 8.76 12.28
CA GLY A 3 -8.00 8.85 11.39
C GLY A 3 -8.41 9.38 10.01
N PRO A 4 -7.45 9.69 9.17
CA PRO A 4 -7.76 10.17 7.83
C PRO A 4 -8.47 9.08 7.03
N PHE A 5 -9.43 9.50 6.21
CA PHE A 5 -10.03 8.60 5.26
C PHE A 5 -9.01 8.27 4.18
N LEU A 6 -8.85 6.99 3.91
CA LEU A 6 -8.00 6.53 2.83
C LEU A 6 -8.87 6.20 1.63
N ALA A 7 -8.57 6.80 0.49
CA ALA A 7 -9.20 6.39 -0.73
C ALA A 7 -8.79 4.96 -1.06
N GLU A 8 -9.59 4.28 -1.86
CA GLU A 8 -9.36 2.86 -2.14
C GLU A 8 -7.94 2.58 -2.60
N PHE A 9 -7.43 3.36 -3.56
CA PHE A 9 -6.09 3.12 -4.07
C PHE A 9 -5.02 3.41 -3.01
N GLU A 10 -5.23 4.43 -2.19
CA GLU A 10 -4.31 4.71 -1.08
C GLU A 10 -4.23 3.52 -0.12
N LEU A 11 -5.38 2.92 0.18
CA LEU A 11 -5.43 1.75 1.05
C LEU A 11 -4.70 0.57 0.42
N TYR A 12 -4.90 0.34 -0.89
CA TYR A 12 -4.20 -0.73 -1.59
C TYR A 12 -2.68 -0.54 -1.54
N VAL A 13 -2.21 0.69 -1.75
CA VAL A 13 -0.78 1.00 -1.67
C VAL A 13 -0.24 0.70 -0.28
N MET A 14 -0.96 1.15 0.76
CA MET A 14 -0.51 0.93 2.13
C MET A 14 -0.48 -0.55 2.50
N LEU A 15 -1.49 -1.30 2.07
CA LEU A 15 -1.53 -2.74 2.33
C LEU A 15 -0.42 -3.48 1.59
N ALA A 16 -0.13 -3.09 0.35
CA ALA A 16 0.96 -3.68 -0.40
C ALA A 16 2.31 -3.41 0.26
N VAL A 17 2.51 -2.19 0.77
CA VAL A 17 3.72 -1.85 1.51
C VAL A 17 3.85 -2.73 2.75
N ALA A 18 2.76 -2.92 3.48
CA ALA A 18 2.76 -3.76 4.67
C ALA A 18 3.10 -5.22 4.34
N ARG A 19 2.53 -5.74 3.24
CA ARG A 19 2.78 -7.13 2.82
C ARG A 19 4.23 -7.37 2.42
N LEU A 20 4.84 -6.40 1.76
CA LEU A 20 6.22 -6.56 1.27
C LEU A 20 7.27 -6.31 2.35
N GLY A 21 6.90 -5.61 3.41
CA GLY A 21 7.83 -5.37 4.52
C GLY A 21 9.08 -4.62 4.06
N ASP A 22 10.23 -5.16 4.38
CA ASP A 22 11.50 -4.51 4.06
C ASP A 22 11.79 -4.46 2.56
N ASP A 23 11.08 -5.26 1.78
CA ASP A 23 11.25 -5.28 0.32
C ASP A 23 10.24 -4.37 -0.39
N ALA A 24 9.56 -3.50 0.34
CA ALA A 24 8.57 -2.62 -0.26
C ALA A 24 9.27 -1.46 -0.97
N TYR A 25 9.38 -1.55 -2.28
CA TYR A 25 9.87 -0.46 -3.13
C TYR A 25 8.87 -0.26 -4.26
N GLY A 26 8.93 0.93 -4.89
CA GLY A 26 7.89 1.37 -5.82
C GLY A 26 7.44 0.32 -6.83
N ALA A 27 8.39 -0.25 -7.60
CA ALA A 27 8.04 -1.23 -8.62
C ALA A 27 7.44 -2.50 -8.00
N GLY A 28 7.94 -2.91 -6.83
CA GLY A 28 7.41 -4.08 -6.14
C GLY A 28 6.00 -3.85 -5.63
N VAL A 29 5.74 -2.67 -5.08
CA VAL A 29 4.39 -2.29 -4.62
C VAL A 29 3.42 -2.33 -5.80
N ARG A 30 3.83 -1.77 -6.95
CA ARG A 30 2.98 -1.77 -8.14
C ARG A 30 2.64 -3.19 -8.57
N ARG A 31 3.66 -4.05 -8.65
CA ARG A 31 3.45 -5.45 -9.05
C ARG A 31 2.54 -6.20 -8.09
N GLU A 32 2.68 -5.92 -6.79
CA GLU A 32 1.84 -6.57 -5.78
C GLU A 32 0.38 -6.19 -5.97
N ILE A 33 0.09 -4.91 -6.18
CA ILE A 33 -1.28 -4.46 -6.40
C ILE A 33 -1.86 -5.08 -7.68
N GLU A 34 -1.08 -5.08 -8.77
CA GLU A 34 -1.53 -5.65 -10.02
C GLU A 34 -1.82 -7.15 -9.89
N ALA A 35 -0.95 -7.87 -9.19
CA ALA A 35 -1.11 -9.30 -9.00
C ALA A 35 -2.35 -9.65 -8.20
N GLU A 36 -2.63 -8.87 -7.15
CA GLU A 36 -3.74 -9.17 -6.25
C GLU A 36 -5.08 -8.65 -6.75
N THR A 37 -5.09 -7.55 -7.49
CA THR A 37 -6.35 -6.94 -7.94
C THR A 37 -6.67 -7.23 -9.40
N GLY A 38 -5.68 -7.65 -10.18
CA GLY A 38 -5.86 -7.85 -11.62
C GLY A 38 -5.97 -6.54 -12.40
N ARG A 39 -5.74 -5.40 -11.78
CA ARG A 39 -5.88 -4.10 -12.43
C ARG A 39 -4.52 -3.49 -12.70
N PRO A 40 -4.33 -2.91 -13.90
CA PRO A 40 -3.06 -2.25 -14.19
C PRO A 40 -2.91 -0.99 -13.34
N VAL A 41 -1.67 -0.74 -12.92
CA VAL A 41 -1.34 0.43 -12.10
C VAL A 41 -0.26 1.22 -12.84
N SER A 42 -0.57 2.47 -13.18
CA SER A 42 0.42 3.30 -13.86
C SER A 42 1.50 3.75 -12.87
N VAL A 43 2.71 3.91 -13.41
CA VAL A 43 3.84 4.38 -12.60
C VAL A 43 3.54 5.77 -12.03
N GLY A 44 2.96 6.65 -12.85
CA GLY A 44 2.62 7.99 -12.40
C GLY A 44 1.63 8.00 -11.25
N ALA A 45 0.55 7.22 -11.37
CA ALA A 45 -0.45 7.13 -10.30
C ALA A 45 0.17 6.61 -9.00
N LEU A 46 1.04 5.61 -9.11
CA LEU A 46 1.71 5.06 -7.93
C LEU A 46 2.54 6.12 -7.24
N TYR A 47 3.45 6.78 -7.98
CA TYR A 47 4.36 7.72 -7.35
C TYR A 47 3.66 8.97 -6.84
N THR A 48 2.61 9.42 -7.51
CA THR A 48 1.78 10.51 -7.00
C THR A 48 1.14 10.12 -5.67
N THR A 49 0.63 8.91 -5.58
CA THR A 49 0.00 8.42 -4.34
C THR A 49 1.01 8.25 -3.23
N LEU A 50 2.19 7.70 -3.54
CA LEU A 50 3.25 7.57 -2.53
C LEU A 50 3.64 8.93 -1.96
N ALA A 51 3.81 9.93 -2.81
CA ALA A 51 4.16 11.29 -2.37
C ALA A 51 3.05 11.88 -1.50
N ARG A 52 1.79 11.66 -1.88
CA ARG A 52 0.65 12.15 -1.10
C ARG A 52 0.60 11.51 0.28
N LEU A 53 0.83 10.20 0.34
CA LEU A 53 0.82 9.49 1.62
C LEU A 53 1.98 9.92 2.51
N GLU A 54 3.14 10.18 1.92
CA GLU A 54 4.26 10.72 2.68
C GLU A 54 3.94 12.09 3.24
N ALA A 55 3.34 12.96 2.43
CA ALA A 55 2.95 14.30 2.87
C ALA A 55 1.94 14.25 4.02
N LYS A 56 1.09 13.22 4.04
CA LYS A 56 0.15 13.02 5.15
C LYS A 56 0.78 12.41 6.39
N GLY A 57 2.06 12.03 6.32
CA GLY A 57 2.75 11.39 7.43
C GLY A 57 2.42 9.91 7.61
N LEU A 58 1.88 9.27 6.58
CA LEU A 58 1.44 7.87 6.66
C LEU A 58 2.48 6.90 6.11
N LEU A 59 3.36 7.38 5.22
CA LEU A 59 4.47 6.61 4.67
C LEU A 59 5.75 7.40 4.84
N ARG A 60 6.84 6.68 4.92
CA ARG A 60 8.18 7.25 4.81
C ARG A 60 8.84 6.66 3.59
N LEU A 61 9.37 7.53 2.73
CA LEU A 61 10.06 7.11 1.51
C LEU A 61 11.56 7.30 1.70
N ARG A 62 12.32 6.37 1.16
CA ARG A 62 13.78 6.44 1.21
C ARG A 62 14.34 5.94 -0.11
N ASP A 63 15.17 6.77 -0.73
CA ASP A 63 15.88 6.35 -1.92
C ASP A 63 17.10 5.54 -1.52
N ALA A 64 17.34 4.46 -2.22
CA ALA A 64 18.52 3.64 -2.05
C ALA A 64 19.16 3.43 -3.41
N GLY A 65 20.42 3.05 -3.43
CA GLY A 65 21.09 2.77 -4.69
C GLY A 65 20.43 1.63 -5.44
N PRO A 66 20.78 1.46 -6.72
CA PRO A 66 20.25 0.35 -7.50
C PRO A 66 20.60 -0.99 -6.85
N ALA A 67 19.79 -2.01 -7.13
CA ALA A 67 20.09 -3.35 -6.65
C ALA A 67 21.46 -3.78 -7.16
N PRO A 68 22.16 -4.64 -6.41
CA PRO A 68 23.47 -5.13 -6.85
C PRO A 68 23.40 -5.70 -8.26
N GLY A 69 24.32 -5.28 -9.11
CA GLY A 69 24.38 -5.73 -10.49
C GLY A 69 23.41 -5.08 -11.44
N GLN A 70 22.60 -4.18 -10.97
CA GLN A 70 21.65 -3.44 -11.81
C GLN A 70 22.10 -2.01 -12.03
N ARG A 71 21.87 -1.55 -13.24
CA ARG A 71 22.07 -0.14 -13.59
C ARG A 71 20.75 0.58 -13.54
N GLY A 72 20.80 1.87 -13.31
CA GLY A 72 19.65 2.72 -13.49
C GLY A 72 19.20 3.41 -12.23
N ARG A 73 17.90 3.59 -12.11
CA ARG A 73 17.32 4.42 -11.07
C ARG A 73 17.49 3.80 -9.69
N PRO A 74 17.78 4.62 -8.67
CA PRO A 74 17.72 4.14 -7.31
C PRO A 74 16.34 3.60 -6.99
N ARG A 75 16.27 2.59 -6.15
CA ARG A 75 15.00 2.10 -5.65
C ARG A 75 14.46 3.06 -4.60
N ARG A 76 13.17 3.31 -4.68
CA ARG A 76 12.49 4.11 -3.66
C ARG A 76 11.75 3.17 -2.73
N TYR A 77 12.32 2.98 -1.55
CA TYR A 77 11.71 2.12 -0.54
C TYR A 77 10.65 2.86 0.24
N CYS A 78 9.63 2.13 0.65
CA CYS A 78 8.46 2.65 1.34
C CYS A 78 8.32 1.93 2.68
N ARG A 79 7.92 2.66 3.70
CA ARG A 79 7.67 2.08 5.01
C ARG A 79 6.45 2.77 5.62
N LEU A 80 5.58 2.00 6.25
CA LEU A 80 4.48 2.58 7.01
C LEU A 80 5.03 3.28 8.24
N THR A 81 4.54 4.49 8.50
CA THR A 81 4.80 5.14 9.79
C THR A 81 3.84 4.55 10.83
N PRO A 82 4.05 4.81 12.14
CA PRO A 82 3.04 4.42 13.14
C PRO A 82 1.66 4.97 12.82
N ARG A 83 1.57 6.23 12.36
CA ARG A 83 0.29 6.81 11.94
C ARG A 83 -0.30 6.07 10.73
N GLY A 84 0.56 5.67 9.80
CA GLY A 84 0.11 4.90 8.64
C GLY A 84 -0.46 3.55 9.05
N ARG A 85 0.21 2.88 9.98
CA ARG A 85 -0.27 1.61 10.49
C ARG A 85 -1.63 1.76 11.17
N GLU A 86 -1.79 2.81 11.98
CA GLU A 86 -3.08 3.09 12.60
C GLU A 86 -4.16 3.39 11.59
N ALA A 87 -3.83 4.14 10.52
CA ALA A 87 -4.80 4.46 9.47
C ALA A 87 -5.31 3.21 8.79
N VAL A 88 -4.42 2.24 8.51
CA VAL A 88 -4.81 0.98 7.92
C VAL A 88 -5.73 0.20 8.86
N HIS A 89 -5.35 0.11 10.14
CA HIS A 89 -6.19 -0.57 11.13
C HIS A 89 -7.55 0.07 11.27
N HIS A 90 -7.59 1.41 11.26
CA HIS A 90 -8.85 2.13 11.34
C HIS A 90 -9.75 1.80 10.14
N SER A 91 -9.19 1.85 8.93
CA SER A 91 -9.94 1.52 7.72
C SER A 91 -10.47 0.08 7.76
N ALA A 92 -9.64 -0.86 8.21
CA ALA A 92 -10.05 -2.24 8.31
C ALA A 92 -11.22 -2.42 9.29
N ARG A 93 -11.16 -1.74 10.44
CA ARG A 93 -12.24 -1.81 11.43
C ARG A 93 -13.53 -1.20 10.89
N MET A 94 -13.44 -0.09 10.17
CA MET A 94 -14.64 0.56 9.62
C MET A 94 -15.29 -0.33 8.56
N LEU A 95 -14.48 -0.94 7.69
CA LEU A 95 -15.00 -1.88 6.71
C LEU A 95 -15.67 -3.07 7.39
N ALA A 96 -15.03 -3.63 8.41
CA ALA A 96 -15.60 -4.76 9.14
C ALA A 96 -16.94 -4.41 9.78
N ARG A 97 -17.04 -3.21 10.37
CA ARG A 97 -18.28 -2.75 10.98
C ARG A 97 -19.41 -2.60 9.95
N LEU A 98 -19.09 -2.01 8.80
CA LEU A 98 -20.08 -1.81 7.75
C LEU A 98 -20.51 -3.12 7.12
N MET A 99 -19.64 -4.11 7.09
CA MET A 99 -19.93 -5.43 6.54
C MET A 99 -20.65 -6.33 7.53
N ASP A 100 -20.64 -5.98 8.81
CA ASP A 100 -21.22 -6.83 9.84
C ASP A 100 -22.72 -7.04 9.59
N GLY A 101 -23.13 -8.30 9.65
CA GLY A 101 -24.52 -8.66 9.42
C GLY A 101 -24.91 -8.74 7.95
N LEU A 102 -23.99 -8.42 7.03
CA LEU A 102 -24.28 -8.50 5.60
C LEU A 102 -23.66 -9.75 5.00
N ASP A 103 -24.29 -10.25 3.96
CA ASP A 103 -23.76 -11.40 3.22
C ASP A 103 -22.87 -10.90 2.08
N VAL A 104 -21.81 -10.18 2.46
CA VAL A 104 -20.85 -9.62 1.50
C VAL A 104 -19.43 -10.09 1.79
N ARG A 105 -19.31 -11.17 2.57
CA ARG A 105 -18.00 -11.67 2.95
C ARG A 105 -17.28 -12.20 1.72
N PRO A 106 -16.04 -11.76 1.49
CA PRO A 106 -15.29 -12.25 0.33
C PRO A 106 -14.98 -13.73 0.47
N ALA A 107 -14.89 -14.41 -0.66
CA ALA A 107 -14.46 -15.79 -0.67
C ALA A 107 -13.02 -15.88 -0.15
N PRO A 108 -12.64 -16.99 0.52
CA PRO A 108 -11.25 -17.15 0.96
C PRO A 108 -10.31 -17.08 -0.23
N VAL A 109 -9.17 -16.41 -0.03
CA VAL A 109 -8.14 -16.33 -1.04
C VAL A 109 -7.44 -17.67 -1.12
N ARG A 110 -7.30 -18.21 -2.33
CA ARG A 110 -6.60 -19.48 -2.50
C ARG A 110 -5.11 -19.29 -2.32
N SER A 111 -4.51 -20.13 -1.51
CA SER A 111 -3.06 -20.24 -1.45
C SER A 111 -2.57 -20.88 -2.74
N LYS A 112 -1.50 -20.37 -3.27
CA LYS A 112 -0.84 -20.98 -4.41
C LYS A 112 0.13 -22.03 -3.95
#